data_c3d8f9baa885a00d6d67175bf393afaf
#
_entry.id   c3d8f9baa885a00d6d67175bf393afaf
#
_cell.length_a   1.000
_cell.length_b   1.000
_cell.length_c   1.000
_cell.angle_alpha   90.00
_cell.angle_beta   90.00
_cell.angle_gamma   90.00
#
_symmetry.space_group_name_H-M   'P 1'
#
loop_
_entity.id
_entity.type
_entity.pdbx_description
1 polymer ?
#
loop_
_entity_poly.entity_id
_entity_poly.type
_entity_poly.pdbx_seq_one_letter_code
_entity_poly.pdbx_strand_id
1 'polypeptide(L)'
;MKAKRLKKIVSMLVFLILLLAFFFYPVNRYVEKPGGIVDLSTLVKINDHKDKEKGSFSLTYVTFQQASCYQLLRANFEPFWDVLSYEQVLGGSTNQESYDFLQNYYFENAQQMAVYNAFKAANEKATIQFNGLYVLDFVDGSKAKKQLKVGDIITHVNGQKLENSLTLFQVLKNEKPGNQLKLTVKRGNKTLTMNITLMKDDQNQAKLGIIIGSAIDLKTSQKVAFDSEGFGGPSAGLMFTLEIYEQLTKENIRHGQKIAGTGTMDELGNVGQIGGIDKKIVSADKAGVELFFVPKDQQKEDDNEKIAKKVAKQIHTKMKIVPVATFNEALTYLKNQK
;
A
#
# COMPACT_ATOMS: atom_id res chain seq x y z
N MET A 1 -32.96 42.51 34.39
CA MET A 1 -32.16 42.65 33.14
C MET A 1 -30.91 41.75 33.09
N LYS A 2 -30.06 41.67 34.13
CA LYS A 2 -28.84 40.84 34.15
C LYS A 2 -29.07 39.34 33.91
N ALA A 3 -30.08 38.72 34.52
CA ALA A 3 -30.38 37.29 34.35
C ALA A 3 -30.80 36.91 32.90
N LYS A 4 -31.55 37.79 32.20
CA LYS A 4 -31.90 37.56 30.79
C LYS A 4 -30.68 37.66 29.85
N ARG A 5 -29.75 38.57 30.13
CA ARG A 5 -28.48 38.69 29.41
C ARG A 5 -27.60 37.46 29.65
N LEU A 6 -27.48 36.98 30.89
CA LEU A 6 -26.70 35.79 31.24
C LEU A 6 -27.25 34.55 30.53
N LYS A 7 -28.58 34.33 30.53
CA LYS A 7 -29.20 33.22 29.79
C LYS A 7 -28.91 33.27 28.29
N LYS A 8 -28.95 34.47 27.67
CA LYS A 8 -28.58 34.62 26.25
C LYS A 8 -27.13 34.26 25.97
N ILE A 9 -26.20 34.71 26.83
CA ILE A 9 -24.76 34.42 26.69
C ILE A 9 -24.51 32.92 26.86
N VAL A 10 -25.13 32.27 27.87
CA VAL A 10 -25.02 30.83 28.08
C VAL A 10 -25.58 30.05 26.89
N SER A 11 -26.76 30.43 26.39
CA SER A 11 -27.33 29.80 25.19
C SER A 11 -26.43 29.94 23.96
N MET A 12 -25.83 31.11 23.77
CA MET A 12 -24.92 31.34 22.66
C MET A 12 -23.62 30.49 22.79
N LEU A 13 -23.08 30.38 24.02
CA LEU A 13 -21.91 29.53 24.28
C LEU A 13 -22.22 28.05 24.06
N VAL A 14 -23.38 27.57 24.53
CA VAL A 14 -23.80 26.18 24.27
C VAL A 14 -23.98 25.93 22.77
N PHE A 15 -24.60 26.87 22.04
CA PHE A 15 -24.72 26.75 20.58
C PHE A 15 -23.36 26.71 19.90
N LEU A 16 -22.42 27.55 20.32
CA LEU A 16 -21.06 27.56 19.78
C LEU A 16 -20.33 26.23 20.04
N ILE A 17 -20.47 25.68 21.27
CA ILE A 17 -19.87 24.37 21.61
C ILE A 17 -20.46 23.26 20.74
N LEU A 18 -21.79 23.24 20.56
CA LEU A 18 -22.47 22.25 19.70
C LEU A 18 -22.03 22.41 18.24
N LEU A 19 -21.87 23.63 17.76
CA LEU A 19 -21.37 23.91 16.42
C LEU A 19 -19.94 23.41 16.24
N LEU A 20 -19.05 23.69 17.19
CA LEU A 20 -17.69 23.19 17.19
C LEU A 20 -17.65 21.66 17.25
N ALA A 21 -18.51 21.04 18.09
CA ALA A 21 -18.61 19.60 18.14
C ALA A 21 -19.09 19.01 16.81
N PHE A 22 -20.07 19.60 16.15
CA PHE A 22 -20.54 19.17 14.84
C PHE A 22 -19.42 19.15 13.78
N PHE A 23 -18.56 20.16 13.78
CA PHE A 23 -17.47 20.26 12.79
C PHE A 23 -16.23 19.44 13.16
N PHE A 24 -15.90 19.31 14.43
CA PHE A 24 -14.59 18.80 14.85
C PHE A 24 -14.63 17.57 15.75
N TYR A 25 -15.76 17.25 16.40
CA TYR A 25 -15.81 16.07 17.26
C TYR A 25 -15.78 14.80 16.43
N PRO A 26 -14.77 13.92 16.63
CA PRO A 26 -14.63 12.70 15.87
C PRO A 26 -15.72 11.68 16.25
N VAL A 27 -16.33 11.07 15.26
CA VAL A 27 -17.28 9.97 15.43
C VAL A 27 -16.63 8.64 15.06
N ASN A 28 -17.24 7.51 15.45
CA ASN A 28 -16.72 6.18 15.12
C ASN A 28 -17.04 5.78 13.66
N ARG A 29 -16.62 6.61 12.73
CA ARG A 29 -16.65 6.40 11.28
C ARG A 29 -15.46 7.07 10.66
N TYR A 30 -15.06 6.61 9.48
CA TYR A 30 -13.97 7.14 8.70
C TYR A 30 -14.46 7.57 7.33
N VAL A 31 -13.81 8.58 6.77
CA VAL A 31 -14.05 9.00 5.39
C VAL A 31 -12.80 8.72 4.59
N GLU A 32 -12.97 7.91 3.54
CA GLU A 32 -11.99 7.74 2.47
C GLU A 32 -12.31 8.72 1.35
N LYS A 33 -11.33 9.47 0.89
CA LYS A 33 -11.51 10.51 -0.13
C LYS A 33 -10.27 10.70 -1.01
N PRO A 34 -10.40 11.39 -2.17
CA PRO A 34 -9.25 11.79 -2.97
C PRO A 34 -8.20 12.50 -2.11
N GLY A 35 -6.98 11.99 -2.13
CA GLY A 35 -5.84 12.55 -1.37
C GLY A 35 -5.09 13.59 -2.19
N GLY A 36 -4.38 13.13 -3.21
CA GLY A 36 -3.55 13.98 -4.08
C GLY A 36 -2.56 13.16 -4.89
N ILE A 37 -1.57 13.86 -5.40
CA ILE A 37 -0.40 13.29 -6.08
C ILE A 37 0.88 13.76 -5.40
N VAL A 38 1.96 12.99 -5.54
CA VAL A 38 3.30 13.38 -5.10
C VAL A 38 4.29 13.10 -6.21
N ASP A 39 5.08 14.09 -6.55
CA ASP A 39 6.17 13.98 -7.53
C ASP A 39 7.29 13.10 -6.96
N LEU A 40 7.61 12.01 -7.63
CA LEU A 40 8.56 11.01 -7.18
C LEU A 40 10.01 11.52 -7.22
N SER A 41 10.33 12.51 -8.02
CA SER A 41 11.64 13.18 -8.02
C SER A 41 11.99 13.79 -6.65
N THR A 42 10.95 14.09 -5.84
CA THR A 42 11.14 14.60 -4.48
C THR A 42 11.42 13.51 -3.47
N LEU A 43 10.97 12.28 -3.75
CA LEU A 43 11.02 11.14 -2.85
C LEU A 43 12.19 10.18 -3.15
N VAL A 44 12.61 10.05 -4.41
CA VAL A 44 13.62 9.07 -4.85
C VAL A 44 14.94 9.77 -5.11
N LYS A 45 16.03 9.19 -4.59
CA LYS A 45 17.41 9.63 -4.85
C LYS A 45 18.28 8.43 -5.22
N ILE A 46 19.04 8.56 -6.30
CA ILE A 46 20.06 7.58 -6.69
C ILE A 46 21.44 8.20 -6.45
N ASN A 47 22.28 7.54 -5.64
CA ASN A 47 23.59 8.07 -5.23
C ASN A 47 23.51 9.50 -4.69
N ASP A 48 22.46 9.80 -3.90
CA ASP A 48 22.17 11.11 -3.30
C ASP A 48 21.83 12.22 -4.33
N HIS A 49 21.62 11.87 -5.61
CA HIS A 49 21.13 12.78 -6.63
C HIS A 49 19.62 12.65 -6.81
N LYS A 50 18.95 13.79 -7.00
CA LYS A 50 17.53 13.88 -7.38
C LYS A 50 17.41 14.07 -8.88
N ASP A 51 16.35 13.57 -9.44
CA ASP A 51 15.95 13.87 -10.80
C ASP A 51 15.63 15.37 -10.99
N LYS A 52 16.02 15.92 -12.14
CA LYS A 52 15.80 17.33 -12.54
C LYS A 52 15.19 17.47 -13.93
N GLU A 53 14.80 16.37 -14.55
CA GLU A 53 14.19 16.38 -15.87
C GLU A 53 12.83 17.08 -15.85
N LYS A 54 12.44 17.64 -16.98
CA LYS A 54 11.12 18.28 -17.14
C LYS A 54 10.00 17.23 -17.11
N GLY A 55 8.84 17.63 -16.63
CA GLY A 55 7.72 16.72 -16.37
C GLY A 55 7.83 16.04 -14.99
N SER A 56 7.01 15.06 -14.74
CA SER A 56 7.05 14.30 -13.49
C SER A 56 6.48 12.91 -13.64
N PHE A 57 7.06 11.94 -12.90
CA PHE A 57 6.34 10.75 -12.50
C PHE A 57 5.78 10.98 -11.10
N SER A 58 4.49 10.75 -10.93
CA SER A 58 3.81 10.99 -9.65
C SER A 58 3.05 9.75 -9.18
N LEU A 59 3.16 9.45 -7.88
CA LEU A 59 2.22 8.54 -7.24
C LEU A 59 0.91 9.26 -6.90
N THR A 60 -0.18 8.50 -6.78
CA THR A 60 -1.46 8.98 -6.29
C THR A 60 -1.82 8.27 -4.99
N TYR A 61 -2.47 8.97 -4.06
CA TYR A 61 -2.88 8.42 -2.79
C TYR A 61 -4.32 8.79 -2.44
N VAL A 62 -4.93 7.98 -1.59
CA VAL A 62 -6.20 8.26 -0.92
C VAL A 62 -5.94 8.67 0.51
N THR A 63 -6.84 9.45 1.10
CA THR A 63 -6.76 9.81 2.52
C THR A 63 -7.86 9.14 3.30
N PHE A 64 -7.49 8.56 4.43
CA PHE A 64 -8.42 8.09 5.45
C PHE A 64 -8.35 9.03 6.64
N GLN A 65 -9.49 9.51 7.09
CA GLN A 65 -9.56 10.31 8.30
C GLN A 65 -10.81 9.97 9.11
N GLN A 66 -10.69 10.00 10.42
CA GLN A 66 -11.85 9.87 11.30
C GLN A 66 -12.81 11.02 11.04
N ALA A 67 -14.08 10.70 10.82
CA ALA A 67 -15.09 11.65 10.40
C ALA A 67 -15.64 12.47 11.57
N SER A 68 -16.04 13.70 11.30
CA SER A 68 -16.98 14.47 12.12
C SER A 68 -18.40 14.36 11.58
N CYS A 69 -19.40 14.83 12.34
CA CYS A 69 -20.78 14.88 11.85
C CYS A 69 -20.91 15.69 10.55
N TYR A 70 -20.16 16.80 10.42
CA TYR A 70 -20.09 17.59 9.20
C TYR A 70 -19.58 16.79 8.01
N GLN A 71 -18.51 16.01 8.21
CA GLN A 71 -17.91 15.21 7.13
C GLN A 71 -18.84 14.06 6.69
N LEU A 72 -19.56 13.44 7.62
CA LEU A 72 -20.58 12.45 7.29
C LEU A 72 -21.71 13.05 6.46
N LEU A 73 -22.18 14.26 6.84
CA LEU A 73 -23.19 14.97 6.07
C LEU A 73 -22.66 15.30 4.67
N ARG A 74 -21.45 15.83 4.58
CA ARG A 74 -20.80 16.19 3.31
C ARG A 74 -20.59 14.99 2.38
N ALA A 75 -20.22 13.83 2.92
CA ALA A 75 -19.99 12.63 2.14
C ALA A 75 -21.20 12.21 1.29
N ASN A 76 -22.44 12.55 1.70
CA ASN A 76 -23.64 12.28 0.90
C ASN A 76 -23.72 13.11 -0.40
N PHE A 77 -22.95 14.19 -0.51
CA PHE A 77 -22.94 15.11 -1.67
C PHE A 77 -21.62 15.03 -2.46
N GLU A 78 -20.64 14.30 -1.98
CA GLU A 78 -19.32 14.13 -2.63
C GLU A 78 -19.24 12.75 -3.28
N PRO A 79 -19.28 12.64 -4.61
CA PRO A 79 -19.45 11.37 -5.32
C PRO A 79 -18.26 10.41 -5.18
N PHE A 80 -17.12 10.89 -4.66
CA PHE A 80 -15.88 10.09 -4.48
C PHE A 80 -15.45 10.06 -3.03
N TRP A 81 -16.40 10.20 -2.10
CA TRP A 81 -16.17 10.04 -0.67
C TRP A 81 -16.90 8.80 -0.18
N ASP A 82 -16.18 7.85 0.44
CA ASP A 82 -16.77 6.69 1.06
C ASP A 82 -16.74 6.80 2.57
N VAL A 83 -17.83 6.39 3.21
CA VAL A 83 -17.92 6.32 4.66
C VAL A 83 -17.71 4.87 5.09
N LEU A 84 -16.67 4.64 5.88
CA LEU A 84 -16.21 3.33 6.30
C LEU A 84 -16.34 3.16 7.82
N SER A 85 -16.57 1.93 8.27
CA SER A 85 -16.39 1.55 9.66
C SER A 85 -14.90 1.39 9.99
N TYR A 86 -14.56 1.34 11.28
CA TYR A 86 -13.20 1.07 11.71
C TYR A 86 -12.70 -0.29 11.21
N GLU A 87 -13.54 -1.31 11.25
CA GLU A 87 -13.22 -2.67 10.78
C GLU A 87 -12.93 -2.69 9.27
N GLN A 88 -13.67 -1.90 8.49
CA GLN A 88 -13.42 -1.76 7.05
C GLN A 88 -12.09 -1.08 6.76
N VAL A 89 -11.72 -0.06 7.56
CA VAL A 89 -10.40 0.61 7.42
C VAL A 89 -9.27 -0.36 7.75
N LEU A 90 -9.42 -1.18 8.79
CA LEU A 90 -8.43 -2.19 9.16
C LEU A 90 -8.27 -3.29 8.09
N GLY A 91 -9.26 -3.48 7.19
CA GLY A 91 -9.15 -4.44 6.09
C GLY A 91 -8.92 -5.88 6.53
N GLY A 92 -9.43 -6.26 7.72
CA GLY A 92 -9.23 -7.58 8.32
C GLY A 92 -8.04 -7.69 9.26
N SER A 93 -7.25 -6.62 9.44
CA SER A 93 -6.19 -6.60 10.46
C SER A 93 -6.77 -6.66 11.87
N THR A 94 -6.05 -7.33 12.77
CA THR A 94 -6.53 -7.58 14.15
C THR A 94 -6.63 -6.31 15.01
N ASN A 95 -5.82 -5.31 14.71
CA ASN A 95 -5.79 -4.00 15.39
C ASN A 95 -5.01 -2.97 14.58
N GLN A 96 -4.97 -1.72 15.07
CA GLN A 96 -4.27 -0.62 14.42
C GLN A 96 -2.76 -0.86 14.26
N GLU A 97 -2.10 -1.41 15.28
CA GLU A 97 -0.65 -1.70 15.24
C GLU A 97 -0.31 -2.70 14.14
N SER A 98 -1.09 -3.77 14.01
CA SER A 98 -0.96 -4.76 12.93
C SER A 98 -1.22 -4.15 11.56
N TYR A 99 -2.25 -3.31 11.45
CA TYR A 99 -2.56 -2.59 10.22
C TYR A 99 -1.41 -1.67 9.80
N ASP A 100 -0.90 -0.85 10.72
CA ASP A 100 0.20 0.08 10.43
C ASP A 100 1.47 -0.68 10.02
N PHE A 101 1.78 -1.78 10.72
CA PHE A 101 2.91 -2.64 10.35
C PHE A 101 2.73 -3.24 8.95
N LEU A 102 1.53 -3.73 8.64
CA LEU A 102 1.19 -4.31 7.34
C LEU A 102 1.30 -3.28 6.21
N GLN A 103 0.79 -2.05 6.41
CA GLN A 103 0.89 -0.98 5.42
C GLN A 103 2.33 -0.55 5.18
N ASN A 104 3.14 -0.44 6.24
CA ASN A 104 4.57 -0.14 6.13
C ASN A 104 5.32 -1.25 5.40
N TYR A 105 5.07 -2.53 5.77
CA TYR A 105 5.65 -3.67 5.07
C TYR A 105 5.33 -3.66 3.57
N TYR A 106 4.06 -3.45 3.21
CA TYR A 106 3.66 -3.39 1.79
C TYR A 106 4.33 -2.24 1.04
N PHE A 107 4.50 -1.09 1.70
CA PHE A 107 5.15 0.06 1.09
C PHE A 107 6.65 -0.16 0.87
N GLU A 108 7.35 -0.68 1.89
CA GLU A 108 8.76 -1.05 1.77
C GLU A 108 8.98 -2.13 0.70
N ASN A 109 8.12 -3.15 0.67
CA ASN A 109 8.17 -4.19 -0.35
C ASN A 109 7.95 -3.62 -1.76
N ALA A 110 7.00 -2.69 -1.94
CA ALA A 110 6.77 -2.02 -3.22
C ALA A 110 8.02 -1.23 -3.68
N GLN A 111 8.71 -0.54 -2.77
CA GLN A 111 9.97 0.13 -3.06
C GLN A 111 11.08 -0.86 -3.47
N GLN A 112 11.22 -1.96 -2.74
CA GLN A 112 12.22 -3.00 -3.05
C GLN A 112 11.95 -3.64 -4.42
N MET A 113 10.70 -3.97 -4.73
CA MET A 113 10.32 -4.53 -6.02
C MET A 113 10.50 -3.52 -7.15
N ALA A 114 10.22 -2.25 -6.90
CA ALA A 114 10.46 -1.17 -7.87
C ALA A 114 11.94 -1.02 -8.20
N VAL A 115 12.79 -0.98 -7.18
CA VAL A 115 14.26 -0.94 -7.37
C VAL A 115 14.73 -2.16 -8.15
N TYR A 116 14.32 -3.36 -7.74
CA TYR A 116 14.73 -4.61 -8.41
C TYR A 116 14.37 -4.61 -9.90
N ASN A 117 13.13 -4.30 -10.24
CA ASN A 117 12.66 -4.28 -11.63
C ASN A 117 13.33 -3.17 -12.47
N ALA A 118 13.50 -1.98 -11.91
CA ALA A 118 14.15 -0.87 -12.59
C ALA A 118 15.63 -1.18 -12.90
N PHE A 119 16.37 -1.72 -11.92
CA PHE A 119 17.76 -2.12 -12.10
C PHE A 119 17.89 -3.23 -13.16
N LYS A 120 17.04 -4.25 -13.08
CA LYS A 120 17.01 -5.33 -14.06
C LYS A 120 16.75 -4.80 -15.48
N ALA A 121 15.79 -3.89 -15.65
CA ALA A 121 15.48 -3.29 -16.95
C ALA A 121 16.59 -2.36 -17.46
N ALA A 122 17.33 -1.70 -16.55
CA ALA A 122 18.49 -0.86 -16.87
C ALA A 122 19.79 -1.67 -17.07
N ASN A 123 19.75 -3.02 -17.03
CA ASN A 123 20.91 -3.91 -17.04
C ASN A 123 21.91 -3.65 -15.90
N GLU A 124 21.41 -3.15 -14.78
CA GLU A 124 22.18 -2.93 -13.55
C GLU A 124 22.03 -4.12 -12.59
N LYS A 125 23.04 -4.30 -11.69
CA LYS A 125 23.01 -5.42 -10.74
C LYS A 125 22.07 -5.15 -9.58
N ALA A 126 21.10 -6.04 -9.40
CA ALA A 126 20.24 -6.14 -8.23
C ALA A 126 20.07 -7.60 -7.84
N THR A 127 20.14 -7.91 -6.54
CA THR A 127 19.98 -9.27 -6.02
C THR A 127 19.10 -9.25 -4.79
N ILE A 128 18.04 -10.06 -4.80
CA ILE A 128 17.17 -10.29 -3.66
C ILE A 128 17.77 -11.41 -2.80
N GLN A 129 17.95 -11.13 -1.51
CA GLN A 129 18.34 -12.12 -0.50
C GLN A 129 17.16 -12.37 0.42
N PHE A 130 16.66 -13.60 0.42
CA PHE A 130 15.58 -14.02 1.32
C PHE A 130 16.14 -14.30 2.73
N ASN A 131 15.54 -13.70 3.76
CA ASN A 131 15.96 -13.80 5.16
C ASN A 131 14.99 -14.56 6.04
N GLY A 132 13.79 -14.86 5.54
CA GLY A 132 12.72 -15.54 6.26
C GLY A 132 11.33 -15.01 5.92
N LEU A 133 10.38 -15.28 6.79
CA LEU A 133 9.00 -14.84 6.64
C LEU A 133 8.60 -13.96 7.82
N TYR A 134 8.18 -12.74 7.55
CA TYR A 134 7.54 -11.87 8.53
C TYR A 134 6.19 -12.45 8.98
N VAL A 135 5.92 -12.34 10.27
CA VAL A 135 4.57 -12.42 10.82
C VAL A 135 3.96 -11.04 10.68
N LEU A 136 3.03 -10.87 9.73
CA LEU A 136 2.39 -9.60 9.43
C LEU A 136 1.14 -9.39 10.28
N ASP A 137 0.38 -10.47 10.53
CA ASP A 137 -0.82 -10.44 11.37
C ASP A 137 -1.24 -11.88 11.73
N PHE A 138 -2.35 -12.00 12.44
CA PHE A 138 -2.92 -13.26 12.88
C PHE A 138 -4.36 -13.42 12.34
N VAL A 139 -4.71 -14.62 11.92
CA VAL A 139 -6.11 -14.92 11.60
C VAL A 139 -6.92 -15.11 12.88
N ASP A 140 -8.24 -14.97 12.78
CA ASP A 140 -9.13 -15.17 13.91
C ASP A 140 -8.96 -16.57 14.51
N GLY A 141 -9.00 -16.62 15.85
CA GLY A 141 -8.79 -17.88 16.59
C GLY A 141 -7.36 -18.39 16.58
N SER A 142 -6.38 -17.63 16.05
CA SER A 142 -4.97 -18.05 16.01
C SER A 142 -4.41 -18.36 17.40
N LYS A 143 -3.88 -19.58 17.55
CA LYS A 143 -3.16 -19.99 18.75
C LYS A 143 -1.72 -19.46 18.79
N ALA A 144 -1.18 -19.12 17.61
CA ALA A 144 0.18 -18.62 17.44
C ALA A 144 0.42 -17.27 18.12
N LYS A 145 -0.60 -16.41 18.23
CA LYS A 145 -0.53 -15.10 18.89
C LYS A 145 -0.14 -15.13 20.39
N LYS A 146 -0.18 -16.31 21.01
CA LYS A 146 0.32 -16.47 22.41
C LYS A 146 1.85 -16.42 22.50
N GLN A 147 2.56 -16.71 21.43
CA GLN A 147 4.01 -16.82 21.40
C GLN A 147 4.67 -15.95 20.34
N LEU A 148 4.09 -15.89 19.11
CA LEU A 148 4.54 -15.01 18.04
C LEU A 148 4.01 -13.58 18.24
N LYS A 149 4.73 -12.63 17.65
CA LYS A 149 4.36 -11.21 17.58
C LYS A 149 4.42 -10.75 16.14
N VAL A 150 3.63 -9.73 15.81
CA VAL A 150 3.78 -8.99 14.55
C VAL A 150 5.21 -8.44 14.48
N GLY A 151 5.84 -8.55 13.31
CA GLY A 151 7.24 -8.19 13.09
C GLY A 151 8.25 -9.29 13.38
N ASP A 152 7.85 -10.44 13.93
CA ASP A 152 8.75 -11.61 14.03
C ASP A 152 9.13 -12.11 12.63
N ILE A 153 10.38 -12.57 12.46
CA ILE A 153 10.85 -13.19 11.22
C ILE A 153 11.11 -14.67 11.48
N ILE A 154 10.31 -15.54 10.87
CA ILE A 154 10.48 -16.99 10.91
C ILE A 154 11.61 -17.36 9.95
N THR A 155 12.68 -17.93 10.47
CA THR A 155 13.87 -18.30 9.69
C THR A 155 14.00 -19.81 9.46
N HIS A 156 13.50 -20.64 10.41
CA HIS A 156 13.53 -22.11 10.30
C HIS A 156 12.24 -22.72 10.79
N VAL A 157 11.92 -23.86 10.21
CA VAL A 157 10.79 -24.72 10.59
C VAL A 157 11.31 -26.13 10.79
N ASN A 158 11.07 -26.72 11.96
CA ASN A 158 11.58 -28.05 12.35
C ASN A 158 13.10 -28.23 12.14
N GLY A 159 13.87 -27.13 12.31
CA GLY A 159 15.31 -27.10 12.08
C GLY A 159 15.74 -26.87 10.63
N GLN A 160 14.83 -26.96 9.67
CA GLN A 160 15.09 -26.66 8.26
C GLN A 160 15.01 -25.15 8.04
N LYS A 161 16.04 -24.58 7.42
CA LYS A 161 16.07 -23.16 7.00
C LYS A 161 15.00 -22.91 5.93
N LEU A 162 14.28 -21.79 6.07
CA LEU A 162 13.37 -21.33 5.02
C LEU A 162 14.18 -20.65 3.91
N GLU A 163 14.00 -21.13 2.69
CA GLU A 163 14.62 -20.53 1.48
C GLU A 163 13.63 -19.62 0.74
N ASN A 164 12.35 -19.85 0.93
CA ASN A 164 11.22 -19.08 0.40
C ASN A 164 9.94 -19.44 1.16
N SER A 165 8.82 -18.81 0.81
CA SER A 165 7.52 -19.10 1.42
C SER A 165 7.01 -20.52 1.14
N LEU A 166 7.34 -21.09 -0.03
CA LEU A 166 6.91 -22.44 -0.41
C LEU A 166 7.44 -23.51 0.54
N THR A 167 8.64 -23.32 1.10
CA THR A 167 9.22 -24.25 2.07
C THR A 167 8.32 -24.43 3.30
N LEU A 168 7.74 -23.33 3.82
CA LEU A 168 6.78 -23.41 4.93
C LEU A 168 5.50 -24.16 4.53
N PHE A 169 4.94 -23.87 3.36
CA PHE A 169 3.73 -24.55 2.88
C PHE A 169 3.94 -26.04 2.64
N GLN A 170 5.11 -26.45 2.14
CA GLN A 170 5.47 -27.86 1.98
C GLN A 170 5.51 -28.61 3.31
N VAL A 171 6.08 -27.99 4.36
CA VAL A 171 6.08 -28.56 5.71
C VAL A 171 4.66 -28.69 6.23
N LEU A 172 3.86 -27.62 6.16
CA LEU A 172 2.49 -27.61 6.68
C LEU A 172 1.59 -28.65 6.00
N LYS A 173 1.80 -28.93 4.70
CA LYS A 173 1.03 -29.93 3.94
C LYS A 173 1.15 -31.33 4.52
N ASN A 174 2.26 -31.65 5.20
CA ASN A 174 2.52 -32.95 5.81
C ASN A 174 2.11 -33.01 7.28
N GLU A 175 1.62 -31.90 7.83
CA GLU A 175 1.24 -31.82 9.24
C GLU A 175 -0.28 -31.98 9.43
N LYS A 176 -0.69 -32.28 10.69
CA LYS A 176 -2.09 -32.35 11.07
C LYS A 176 -2.46 -31.22 12.04
N PRO A 177 -3.72 -30.76 12.03
CA PRO A 177 -4.21 -29.85 13.07
C PRO A 177 -3.97 -30.42 14.46
N GLY A 178 -3.49 -29.57 15.38
CA GLY A 178 -3.12 -29.97 16.75
C GLY A 178 -1.65 -30.35 16.92
N ASN A 179 -0.92 -30.68 15.85
CA ASN A 179 0.52 -30.92 15.93
C ASN A 179 1.26 -29.64 16.36
N GLN A 180 2.44 -29.81 16.92
CA GLN A 180 3.34 -28.71 17.25
C GLN A 180 4.42 -28.58 16.21
N LEU A 181 4.60 -27.35 15.69
CA LEU A 181 5.64 -27.00 14.76
C LEU A 181 6.73 -26.19 15.47
N LYS A 182 7.97 -26.66 15.42
CA LYS A 182 9.11 -25.97 16.02
C LYS A 182 9.58 -24.85 15.09
N LEU A 183 9.48 -23.60 15.50
CA LEU A 183 9.92 -22.43 14.76
C LEU A 183 11.17 -21.82 15.37
N THR A 184 12.12 -21.40 14.52
CA THR A 184 13.18 -20.48 14.91
C THR A 184 12.84 -19.11 14.34
N VAL A 185 12.79 -18.12 15.23
CA VAL A 185 12.26 -16.78 14.95
C VAL A 185 13.29 -15.73 15.38
N LYS A 186 13.50 -14.72 14.54
CA LYS A 186 14.20 -13.49 14.92
C LYS A 186 13.18 -12.46 15.39
N ARG A 187 13.38 -11.93 16.60
CA ARG A 187 12.60 -10.84 17.19
C ARG A 187 13.55 -9.72 17.60
N GLY A 188 13.66 -8.70 16.77
CA GLY A 188 14.74 -7.73 16.88
C GLY A 188 16.10 -8.43 16.79
N ASN A 189 16.98 -8.21 17.75
CA ASN A 189 18.31 -8.82 17.80
C ASN A 189 18.36 -10.21 18.47
N LYS A 190 17.21 -10.77 18.87
CA LYS A 190 17.14 -12.06 19.58
C LYS A 190 16.69 -13.16 18.63
N THR A 191 17.34 -14.34 18.74
CA THR A 191 16.86 -15.57 18.11
C THR A 191 16.15 -16.40 19.18
N LEU A 192 14.90 -16.76 18.90
CA LEU A 192 14.02 -17.51 19.78
C LEU A 192 13.62 -18.82 19.12
N THR A 193 13.43 -19.85 19.91
CA THR A 193 12.83 -21.12 19.45
C THR A 193 11.55 -21.37 20.22
N MET A 194 10.48 -21.71 19.51
CA MET A 194 9.16 -21.92 20.09
C MET A 194 8.39 -23.01 19.37
N ASN A 195 7.50 -23.69 20.08
CA ASN A 195 6.62 -24.69 19.51
C ASN A 195 5.22 -24.12 19.36
N ILE A 196 4.74 -24.02 18.13
CA ILE A 196 3.43 -23.46 17.82
C ILE A 196 2.46 -24.60 17.51
N THR A 197 1.33 -24.63 18.21
CA THR A 197 0.26 -25.58 17.94
C THR A 197 -0.51 -25.16 16.68
N LEU A 198 -0.53 -26.04 15.68
CA LEU A 198 -1.24 -25.81 14.43
C LEU A 198 -2.76 -25.82 14.65
N MET A 199 -3.44 -24.91 14.00
CA MET A 199 -4.90 -24.88 13.91
C MET A 199 -5.37 -25.52 12.62
N LYS A 200 -6.66 -25.76 12.51
CA LYS A 200 -7.31 -26.21 11.26
C LYS A 200 -7.82 -25.03 10.45
N ASP A 201 -7.79 -25.13 9.14
CA ASP A 201 -8.55 -24.25 8.26
C ASP A 201 -9.96 -24.82 7.99
N ASP A 202 -10.70 -24.18 7.09
CA ASP A 202 -12.06 -24.59 6.72
C ASP A 202 -12.10 -25.92 5.96
N GLN A 203 -10.97 -26.35 5.39
CA GLN A 203 -10.79 -27.63 4.70
C GLN A 203 -10.18 -28.72 5.62
N ASN A 204 -10.11 -28.44 6.95
CA ASN A 204 -9.50 -29.29 7.97
C ASN A 204 -8.00 -29.56 7.73
N GLN A 205 -7.29 -28.65 7.04
CA GLN A 205 -5.85 -28.71 6.86
C GLN A 205 -5.12 -27.94 7.98
N ALA A 206 -3.87 -28.35 8.24
CA ALA A 206 -3.03 -27.69 9.25
C ALA A 206 -2.54 -26.32 8.79
N LYS A 207 -2.69 -25.31 9.63
CA LYS A 207 -2.15 -23.95 9.39
C LYS A 207 -1.58 -23.32 10.67
N LEU A 208 -0.64 -22.41 10.52
CA LEU A 208 -0.07 -21.62 11.61
C LEU A 208 -1.05 -20.58 12.17
N GLY A 209 -1.98 -20.12 11.35
CA GLY A 209 -2.92 -19.07 11.74
C GLY A 209 -2.29 -17.67 11.75
N ILE A 210 -1.35 -17.42 10.84
CA ILE A 210 -0.66 -16.15 10.66
C ILE A 210 -0.77 -15.68 9.21
N ILE A 211 -0.71 -14.37 9.02
CA ILE A 211 -0.49 -13.72 7.72
C ILE A 211 1.02 -13.50 7.60
N ILE A 212 1.60 -13.92 6.48
CA ILE A 212 3.05 -13.88 6.27
C ILE A 212 3.43 -12.99 5.08
N GLY A 213 4.64 -12.47 5.13
CA GLY A 213 5.29 -11.79 4.01
C GLY A 213 6.77 -12.12 3.96
N SER A 214 7.40 -12.01 2.80
CA SER A 214 8.82 -12.27 2.66
C SER A 214 9.66 -11.19 3.34
N ALA A 215 10.57 -11.59 4.21
CA ALA A 215 11.62 -10.72 4.72
C ALA A 215 12.81 -10.82 3.76
N ILE A 216 13.07 -9.76 3.01
CA ILE A 216 14.14 -9.72 2.00
C ILE A 216 15.07 -8.54 2.23
N ASP A 217 16.31 -8.71 1.82
CA ASP A 217 17.28 -7.64 1.61
C ASP A 217 17.55 -7.50 0.13
N LEU A 218 17.58 -6.28 -0.36
CA LEU A 218 17.93 -5.97 -1.73
C LEU A 218 19.34 -5.37 -1.78
N LYS A 219 20.23 -6.00 -2.55
CA LYS A 219 21.60 -5.52 -2.81
C LYS A 219 21.67 -4.99 -4.23
N THR A 220 22.13 -3.76 -4.40
CA THR A 220 22.20 -3.06 -5.68
C THR A 220 23.59 -2.51 -5.95
N SER A 221 23.94 -2.30 -7.22
CA SER A 221 25.19 -1.67 -7.65
C SER A 221 25.27 -0.17 -7.29
N GLN A 222 24.12 0.48 -7.13
CA GLN A 222 23.99 1.89 -6.78
C GLN A 222 23.06 2.05 -5.58
N LYS A 223 23.29 3.05 -4.73
CA LYS A 223 22.45 3.36 -3.58
C LYS A 223 21.15 4.02 -4.04
N VAL A 224 20.01 3.45 -3.67
CA VAL A 224 18.69 4.08 -3.82
C VAL A 224 18.16 4.44 -2.44
N ALA A 225 17.73 5.68 -2.26
CA ALA A 225 17.15 6.16 -1.02
C ALA A 225 15.75 6.75 -1.29
N PHE A 226 14.84 6.52 -0.34
CA PHE A 226 13.48 7.01 -0.37
C PHE A 226 13.24 7.97 0.80
N ASP A 227 12.67 9.12 0.50
CA ASP A 227 12.22 10.13 1.48
C ASP A 227 10.68 10.12 1.47
N SER A 228 10.11 9.13 2.14
CA SER A 228 8.70 8.76 1.94
C SER A 228 7.94 8.52 3.25
N GLU A 229 8.31 9.27 4.32
CA GLU A 229 7.59 9.21 5.60
C GLU A 229 6.11 9.55 5.43
N GLY A 230 5.25 8.79 6.13
CA GLY A 230 3.80 9.02 6.15
C GLY A 230 3.02 8.38 4.99
N PHE A 231 3.70 7.68 4.07
CA PHE A 231 3.04 6.88 3.04
C PHE A 231 2.96 5.40 3.46
N GLY A 232 1.94 4.70 2.96
CA GLY A 232 1.74 3.27 3.20
C GLY A 232 1.07 2.58 2.03
N GLY A 233 1.13 1.24 2.04
CA GLY A 233 0.48 0.39 1.04
C GLY A 233 1.29 0.19 -0.24
N PRO A 234 0.93 -0.82 -1.06
CA PRO A 234 1.77 -1.30 -2.16
C PRO A 234 1.57 -0.58 -3.49
N SER A 235 0.62 0.37 -3.59
CA SER A 235 0.06 0.84 -4.87
C SER A 235 0.95 1.78 -5.69
N ALA A 236 2.13 2.16 -5.19
CA ALA A 236 3.07 3.06 -5.88
C ALA A 236 4.16 2.31 -6.67
N GLY A 237 4.19 0.98 -6.64
CA GLY A 237 5.26 0.16 -7.19
C GLY A 237 5.60 0.46 -8.65
N LEU A 238 4.58 0.52 -9.53
CA LEU A 238 4.79 0.84 -10.95
C LEU A 238 5.46 2.21 -11.13
N MET A 239 4.96 3.24 -10.43
CA MET A 239 5.46 4.60 -10.64
C MET A 239 6.87 4.78 -10.07
N PHE A 240 7.19 4.15 -8.92
CA PHE A 240 8.56 4.09 -8.42
C PHE A 240 9.49 3.40 -9.42
N THR A 241 9.04 2.31 -10.06
CA THR A 241 9.86 1.59 -11.06
C THR A 241 10.21 2.48 -12.25
N LEU A 242 9.24 3.24 -12.78
CA LEU A 242 9.46 4.16 -13.89
C LEU A 242 10.41 5.29 -13.52
N GLU A 243 10.22 5.92 -12.36
CA GLU A 243 11.09 6.99 -11.86
C GLU A 243 12.54 6.51 -11.68
N ILE A 244 12.73 5.36 -11.02
CA ILE A 244 14.07 4.78 -10.80
C ILE A 244 14.72 4.41 -12.12
N TYR A 245 13.98 3.80 -13.05
CA TYR A 245 14.49 3.45 -14.38
C TYR A 245 15.01 4.66 -15.14
N GLU A 246 14.22 5.75 -15.17
CA GLU A 246 14.61 6.99 -15.85
C GLU A 246 15.88 7.60 -15.23
N GLN A 247 15.95 7.67 -13.90
CA GLN A 247 17.16 8.16 -13.21
C GLN A 247 18.40 7.30 -13.46
N LEU A 248 18.25 5.97 -13.58
CA LEU A 248 19.37 5.06 -13.86
C LEU A 248 19.88 5.18 -15.29
N THR A 249 18.97 5.22 -16.26
CA THR A 249 19.32 5.20 -17.68
C THR A 249 19.59 6.60 -18.24
N LYS A 250 19.08 7.64 -17.57
CA LYS A 250 19.05 9.04 -18.04
C LYS A 250 18.32 9.18 -19.38
N GLU A 251 17.45 8.22 -19.71
CA GLU A 251 16.53 8.31 -20.85
C GLU A 251 15.35 9.17 -20.43
N ASN A 252 15.05 10.25 -21.15
CA ASN A 252 13.86 11.08 -20.89
C ASN A 252 12.62 10.37 -21.45
N ILE A 253 12.12 9.35 -20.74
CA ILE A 253 10.95 8.56 -21.18
C ILE A 253 9.61 9.26 -20.93
N ARG A 254 9.55 10.26 -20.07
CA ARG A 254 8.33 11.05 -19.81
C ARG A 254 8.13 12.22 -20.79
N HIS A 255 9.13 12.55 -21.61
CA HIS A 255 9.07 13.59 -22.63
C HIS A 255 8.52 14.94 -22.13
N GLY A 256 8.82 15.30 -20.88
CA GLY A 256 8.38 16.53 -20.24
C GLY A 256 6.92 16.54 -19.78
N GLN A 257 6.20 15.44 -19.89
CA GLN A 257 4.80 15.30 -19.49
C GLN A 257 4.65 15.11 -17.98
N LYS A 258 3.50 15.50 -17.46
CA LYS A 258 3.06 15.14 -16.10
C LYS A 258 2.34 13.80 -16.14
N ILE A 259 3.02 12.76 -15.71
CA ILE A 259 2.54 11.38 -15.72
C ILE A 259 2.29 10.93 -14.28
N ALA A 260 1.10 10.41 -14.01
CA ALA A 260 0.82 9.72 -12.76
C ALA A 260 0.35 8.30 -13.04
N GLY A 261 0.18 7.54 -11.98
CA GLY A 261 -0.33 6.20 -12.11
C GLY A 261 -0.42 5.49 -10.77
N THR A 262 -0.79 4.23 -10.85
CA THR A 262 -0.87 3.34 -9.71
C THR A 262 -0.73 1.89 -10.16
N GLY A 263 -0.39 1.02 -9.23
CA GLY A 263 -0.24 -0.42 -9.46
C GLY A 263 0.77 -1.01 -8.50
N THR A 264 0.46 -2.18 -7.97
CA THR A 264 1.46 -2.96 -7.23
C THR A 264 2.52 -3.48 -8.20
N MET A 265 3.67 -3.87 -7.68
CA MET A 265 4.76 -4.45 -8.49
C MET A 265 5.24 -5.74 -7.82
N ASP A 266 5.29 -6.83 -8.58
CA ASP A 266 5.93 -8.07 -8.14
C ASP A 266 7.37 -8.22 -8.68
N GLU A 267 8.06 -9.29 -8.30
CA GLU A 267 9.42 -9.61 -8.73
C GLU A 267 9.55 -9.85 -10.26
N LEU A 268 8.43 -10.24 -10.91
CA LEU A 268 8.39 -10.50 -12.35
C LEU A 268 8.07 -9.25 -13.17
N GLY A 269 7.79 -8.12 -12.51
CA GLY A 269 7.41 -6.88 -13.17
C GLY A 269 5.92 -6.82 -13.53
N ASN A 270 5.09 -7.68 -12.96
CA ASN A 270 3.64 -7.60 -13.15
C ASN A 270 3.05 -6.45 -12.34
N VAL A 271 2.07 -5.79 -12.93
CA VAL A 271 1.30 -4.70 -12.31
C VAL A 271 -0.01 -5.24 -11.80
N GLY A 272 -0.20 -5.20 -10.48
CA GLY A 272 -1.40 -5.74 -9.84
C GLY A 272 -2.41 -4.69 -9.42
N GLN A 273 -3.63 -5.14 -9.15
CA GLN A 273 -4.79 -4.35 -8.76
C GLN A 273 -4.57 -3.59 -7.43
N ILE A 274 -5.31 -2.49 -7.26
CA ILE A 274 -5.21 -1.60 -6.08
C ILE A 274 -6.60 -1.12 -5.64
N GLY A 275 -6.69 -0.56 -4.45
CA GLY A 275 -7.89 0.10 -3.95
C GLY A 275 -7.98 1.58 -4.29
N GLY A 276 -9.21 2.13 -4.29
CA GLY A 276 -9.47 3.57 -4.41
C GLY A 276 -9.10 4.18 -5.76
N ILE A 277 -9.17 3.41 -6.86
CA ILE A 277 -8.80 3.88 -8.20
C ILE A 277 -9.66 5.06 -8.65
N ASP A 278 -10.93 5.08 -8.31
CA ASP A 278 -11.86 6.18 -8.57
C ASP A 278 -11.36 7.51 -8.00
N LYS A 279 -10.92 7.49 -6.75
CA LYS A 279 -10.38 8.64 -6.02
C LYS A 279 -9.03 9.10 -6.55
N LYS A 280 -8.21 8.14 -7.00
CA LYS A 280 -6.89 8.40 -7.58
C LYS A 280 -6.99 9.09 -8.94
N ILE A 281 -7.95 8.68 -9.78
CA ILE A 281 -8.24 9.36 -11.07
C ILE A 281 -8.66 10.81 -10.82
N VAL A 282 -9.54 11.05 -9.84
CA VAL A 282 -9.98 12.41 -9.47
C VAL A 282 -8.80 13.26 -8.98
N SER A 283 -7.91 12.68 -8.16
CA SER A 283 -6.72 13.39 -7.68
C SER A 283 -5.77 13.77 -8.80
N ALA A 284 -5.54 12.85 -9.73
CA ALA A 284 -4.67 13.07 -10.89
C ALA A 284 -5.22 14.15 -11.84
N ASP A 285 -6.51 14.11 -12.15
CA ASP A 285 -7.17 15.11 -12.99
C ASP A 285 -7.07 16.51 -12.38
N LYS A 286 -7.39 16.65 -11.08
CA LYS A 286 -7.26 17.94 -10.36
C LYS A 286 -5.83 18.51 -10.36
N ALA A 287 -4.84 17.65 -10.45
CA ALA A 287 -3.43 18.05 -10.49
C ALA A 287 -2.92 18.35 -11.89
N GLY A 288 -3.77 18.20 -12.92
CA GLY A 288 -3.42 18.46 -14.31
C GLY A 288 -2.47 17.42 -14.90
N VAL A 289 -2.62 16.15 -14.48
CA VAL A 289 -1.91 15.01 -15.06
C VAL A 289 -2.39 14.80 -16.50
N GLU A 290 -1.46 14.53 -17.41
CA GLU A 290 -1.72 14.35 -18.83
C GLU A 290 -1.95 12.88 -19.19
N LEU A 291 -1.24 11.97 -18.49
CA LEU A 291 -1.29 10.54 -18.70
C LEU A 291 -1.34 9.81 -17.36
N PHE A 292 -2.22 8.81 -17.24
CA PHE A 292 -2.37 8.00 -16.05
C PHE A 292 -2.27 6.51 -16.36
N PHE A 293 -1.29 5.84 -15.76
CA PHE A 293 -1.18 4.38 -15.81
C PHE A 293 -2.08 3.74 -14.77
N VAL A 294 -2.84 2.73 -15.20
CA VAL A 294 -3.76 1.96 -14.36
C VAL A 294 -3.51 0.46 -14.56
N PRO A 295 -3.65 -0.38 -13.53
CA PRO A 295 -3.62 -1.82 -13.70
C PRO A 295 -4.65 -2.27 -14.73
N LYS A 296 -4.24 -3.14 -15.65
CA LYS A 296 -5.13 -3.77 -16.63
C LYS A 296 -5.97 -4.84 -15.96
N ASP A 297 -7.25 -4.92 -16.29
CA ASP A 297 -8.12 -5.99 -15.84
C ASP A 297 -7.79 -7.27 -16.61
N GLN A 298 -7.28 -8.29 -15.91
CA GLN A 298 -6.84 -9.56 -16.50
C GLN A 298 -7.69 -10.75 -16.02
N GLN A 299 -8.28 -10.64 -14.83
CA GLN A 299 -9.13 -11.65 -14.23
C GLN A 299 -10.57 -11.12 -14.10
N LYS A 300 -11.49 -12.03 -13.83
CA LYS A 300 -12.93 -11.69 -13.74
C LYS A 300 -13.24 -10.71 -12.61
N GLU A 301 -12.47 -10.79 -11.54
CA GLU A 301 -12.60 -9.99 -10.32
C GLU A 301 -11.91 -8.64 -10.44
N ASP A 302 -11.07 -8.42 -11.45
CA ASP A 302 -10.35 -7.17 -11.68
C ASP A 302 -11.30 -6.10 -12.21
N ASP A 303 -11.12 -4.87 -11.74
CA ASP A 303 -12.00 -3.76 -12.11
C ASP A 303 -11.32 -2.39 -12.20
N ASN A 304 -10.00 -2.31 -11.98
CA ASN A 304 -9.30 -1.03 -11.94
C ASN A 304 -9.36 -0.29 -13.29
N GLU A 305 -9.12 -0.99 -14.40
CA GLU A 305 -9.21 -0.41 -15.74
C GLU A 305 -10.62 0.08 -16.03
N LYS A 306 -11.62 -0.75 -15.75
CA LYS A 306 -13.03 -0.46 -15.98
C LYS A 306 -13.50 0.76 -15.17
N ILE A 307 -13.16 0.79 -13.87
CA ILE A 307 -13.53 1.90 -12.98
C ILE A 307 -12.80 3.18 -13.41
N ALA A 308 -11.49 3.13 -13.70
CA ALA A 308 -10.73 4.28 -14.14
C ALA A 308 -11.31 4.93 -15.40
N LYS A 309 -11.63 4.13 -16.43
CA LYS A 309 -12.27 4.62 -17.65
C LYS A 309 -13.66 5.20 -17.41
N LYS A 310 -14.46 4.58 -16.51
CA LYS A 310 -15.79 5.08 -16.12
C LYS A 310 -15.67 6.45 -15.43
N VAL A 311 -14.78 6.58 -14.45
CA VAL A 311 -14.56 7.82 -13.70
C VAL A 311 -14.02 8.92 -14.63
N ALA A 312 -13.02 8.60 -15.45
CA ALA A 312 -12.47 9.54 -16.42
C ALA A 312 -13.56 10.16 -17.34
N LYS A 313 -14.49 9.32 -17.81
CA LYS A 313 -15.65 9.78 -18.58
C LYS A 313 -16.61 10.64 -17.75
N GLN A 314 -16.88 10.24 -16.50
CA GLN A 314 -17.79 10.92 -15.58
C GLN A 314 -17.32 12.34 -15.24
N ILE A 315 -16.00 12.53 -15.03
CA ILE A 315 -15.42 13.84 -14.70
C ILE A 315 -14.99 14.64 -15.93
N HIS A 316 -15.23 14.10 -17.14
CA HIS A 316 -14.89 14.73 -18.42
C HIS A 316 -13.40 15.11 -18.53
N THR A 317 -12.50 14.30 -17.96
CA THR A 317 -11.07 14.58 -18.01
C THR A 317 -10.50 14.43 -19.43
N LYS A 318 -9.46 15.23 -19.72
CA LYS A 318 -8.63 15.08 -20.93
C LYS A 318 -7.43 14.15 -20.69
N MET A 319 -7.20 13.75 -19.45
CA MET A 319 -6.12 12.85 -19.04
C MET A 319 -6.26 11.49 -19.75
N LYS A 320 -5.18 11.03 -20.37
CA LYS A 320 -5.16 9.75 -21.07
C LYS A 320 -5.02 8.61 -20.07
N ILE A 321 -5.97 7.69 -20.03
CA ILE A 321 -5.94 6.49 -19.18
C ILE A 321 -5.31 5.35 -19.98
N VAL A 322 -4.19 4.80 -19.47
CA VAL A 322 -3.41 3.74 -20.13
C VAL A 322 -3.35 2.51 -19.23
N PRO A 323 -4.14 1.46 -19.54
CA PRO A 323 -4.06 0.21 -18.80
C PRO A 323 -2.79 -0.55 -19.18
N VAL A 324 -2.12 -1.09 -18.15
CA VAL A 324 -0.89 -1.88 -18.29
C VAL A 324 -0.91 -3.09 -17.37
N ALA A 325 -0.47 -4.24 -17.88
CA ALA A 325 -0.35 -5.48 -17.13
C ALA A 325 1.07 -5.65 -16.54
N THR A 326 2.07 -5.01 -17.15
CA THR A 326 3.47 -5.12 -16.74
C THR A 326 4.19 -3.78 -16.81
N PHE A 327 5.30 -3.66 -16.08
CA PHE A 327 6.22 -2.54 -16.21
C PHE A 327 6.73 -2.37 -17.65
N ASN A 328 7.05 -3.47 -18.33
CA ASN A 328 7.54 -3.42 -19.70
C ASN A 328 6.50 -2.85 -20.68
N GLU A 329 5.20 -3.10 -20.47
CA GLU A 329 4.14 -2.46 -21.25
C GLU A 329 4.13 -0.94 -21.06
N ALA A 330 4.24 -0.47 -19.80
CA ALA A 330 4.31 0.96 -19.50
C ALA A 330 5.55 1.61 -20.11
N LEU A 331 6.71 1.00 -19.96
CA LEU A 331 7.99 1.47 -20.52
C LEU A 331 7.95 1.53 -22.05
N THR A 332 7.45 0.47 -22.69
CA THR A 332 7.30 0.43 -24.17
C THR A 332 6.34 1.50 -24.66
N TYR A 333 5.24 1.69 -23.93
CA TYR A 333 4.29 2.75 -24.27
C TYR A 333 4.96 4.14 -24.24
N LEU A 334 5.75 4.44 -23.20
CA LEU A 334 6.45 5.73 -23.08
C LEU A 334 7.53 5.90 -24.16
N LYS A 335 8.35 4.88 -24.42
CA LYS A 335 9.40 4.93 -25.47
C LYS A 335 8.84 5.11 -26.89
N ASN A 336 7.60 4.71 -27.14
CA ASN A 336 6.93 4.86 -28.43
C ASN A 336 6.17 6.19 -28.58
N GLN A 337 6.13 7.04 -27.56
CA GLN A 337 5.63 8.40 -27.68
C GLN A 337 6.64 9.25 -28.47
N LYS A 338 6.15 9.93 -29.50
CA LYS A 338 6.96 10.84 -30.32
C LYS A 338 6.79 12.28 -29.84
#